data_84baa2d691dd456b1b12d9e361792b4a
#
_entry.id   84baa2d691dd456b1b12d9e361792b4a
#
_cell.length_a   1.000
_cell.length_b   1.000
_cell.length_c   1.000
_cell.angle_alpha   90.00
_cell.angle_beta   90.00
_cell.angle_gamma   90.00
#
_symmetry.space_group_name_H-M   'P 1'
#
loop_
_entity.id
_entity.type
_entity.pdbx_description
1 polymer ?
#
loop_
_entity_poly.entity_id
_entity_poly.type
_entity_poly.pdbx_seq_one_letter_code
_entity_poly.pdbx_strand_id
1 'polypeptide(L)'
;MTNIYKDAKEFAITSIKPYAKDADDKGEFPEFIFERIKDAGYLDLLIPKEFGGKGLTLVEHEAVCRAFSEYSASVGLCYMMHNVGLVTVLDHGSDALKKEICNEVVYNKKMLALAYSESGTGTNFMNTTEITVDFQEKFALFNGKKSMVTSGNYADYYVTLVPYKIVGETEQWLFPLHSNGLTFSTSTWNGLGMRSNVSCEMCINNLKLDYHYRIGAEGKGNEQAQSPVPFFINGLAAVYSGLSQAILDDSYYK
;
A
#
# COMPACT_ATOMS: atom_id res chain seq x y z
N MET A 1 -5.19 20.12 16.18
CA MET A 1 -4.89 19.48 14.88
C MET A 1 -3.45 19.81 14.54
N THR A 2 -2.69 18.84 14.10
CA THR A 2 -1.31 19.03 13.68
C THR A 2 -1.27 19.97 12.45
N ASN A 3 -0.18 20.69 12.24
CA ASN A 3 -0.03 21.58 11.07
C ASN A 3 -0.17 20.78 9.77
N ILE A 4 0.31 19.51 9.77
CA ILE A 4 0.25 18.61 8.61
C ILE A 4 -1.19 18.31 8.11
N TYR A 5 -2.19 18.22 9.01
CA TYR A 5 -3.58 18.04 8.58
C TYR A 5 -4.07 19.23 7.76
N LYS A 6 -3.76 20.45 8.21
CA LYS A 6 -4.16 21.67 7.51
C LYS A 6 -3.48 21.76 6.14
N ASP A 7 -2.18 21.52 6.10
CA ASP A 7 -1.39 21.54 4.87
C ASP A 7 -1.90 20.47 3.86
N ALA A 8 -2.18 19.26 4.35
CA ALA A 8 -2.72 18.17 3.53
C ALA A 8 -4.13 18.47 3.03
N LYS A 9 -4.96 19.15 3.84
CA LYS A 9 -6.31 19.57 3.42
C LYS A 9 -6.26 20.66 2.34
N GLU A 10 -5.40 21.65 2.49
CA GLU A 10 -5.17 22.69 1.46
C GLU A 10 -4.66 22.08 0.14
N PHE A 11 -3.72 21.15 0.24
CA PHE A 11 -3.26 20.37 -0.92
C PHE A 11 -4.41 19.58 -1.56
N ALA A 12 -5.24 18.89 -0.76
CA ALA A 12 -6.33 18.06 -1.26
C ALA A 12 -7.41 18.91 -1.98
N ILE A 13 -7.70 20.13 -1.52
CA ILE A 13 -8.63 21.04 -2.18
C ILE A 13 -8.18 21.36 -3.61
N THR A 14 -6.89 21.55 -3.84
CA THR A 14 -6.34 21.97 -5.13
C THR A 14 -5.92 20.81 -6.02
N SER A 15 -5.53 19.69 -5.45
CA SER A 15 -4.86 18.59 -6.15
C SER A 15 -5.63 17.28 -6.17
N ILE A 16 -6.61 17.08 -5.28
CA ILE A 16 -7.44 15.87 -5.23
C ILE A 16 -8.87 16.16 -5.66
N LYS A 17 -9.53 17.11 -4.98
CA LYS A 17 -10.95 17.43 -5.17
C LYS A 17 -11.36 17.62 -6.63
N PRO A 18 -10.62 18.36 -7.49
CA PRO A 18 -11.06 18.63 -8.86
C PRO A 18 -11.13 17.39 -9.75
N TYR A 19 -10.42 16.31 -9.40
CA TYR A 19 -10.25 15.12 -10.23
C TYR A 19 -10.89 13.86 -9.63
N ALA A 20 -11.24 13.89 -8.34
CA ALA A 20 -11.71 12.74 -7.59
C ALA A 20 -12.98 12.11 -8.18
N LYS A 21 -13.95 12.95 -8.56
CA LYS A 21 -15.22 12.48 -9.12
C LYS A 21 -15.03 11.78 -10.46
N ASP A 22 -14.24 12.35 -11.36
CA ASP A 22 -13.97 11.76 -12.68
C ASP A 22 -13.29 10.39 -12.57
N ALA A 23 -12.29 10.26 -11.71
CA ALA A 23 -11.60 8.99 -11.44
C ALA A 23 -12.56 7.93 -10.86
N ASP A 24 -13.41 8.31 -9.91
CA ASP A 24 -14.38 7.38 -9.30
C ASP A 24 -15.46 6.95 -10.28
N ASP A 25 -16.03 7.89 -11.07
CA ASP A 25 -17.02 7.59 -12.10
C ASP A 25 -16.48 6.61 -13.16
N LYS A 26 -15.22 6.75 -13.54
CA LYS A 26 -14.55 5.86 -14.49
C LYS A 26 -14.10 4.53 -13.84
N GLY A 27 -13.89 4.50 -12.53
CA GLY A 27 -13.30 3.37 -11.84
C GLY A 27 -11.82 3.15 -12.20
N GLU A 28 -11.12 4.21 -12.54
CA GLU A 28 -9.70 4.20 -12.94
C GLU A 28 -8.82 4.73 -11.81
N PHE A 29 -7.59 4.18 -11.71
CA PHE A 29 -6.61 4.68 -10.76
C PHE A 29 -6.28 6.15 -11.05
N PRO A 30 -6.26 7.03 -10.05
CA PRO A 30 -6.10 8.47 -10.26
C PRO A 30 -4.61 8.85 -10.39
N GLU A 31 -3.93 8.39 -11.44
CA GLU A 31 -2.49 8.58 -11.65
C GLU A 31 -2.08 10.04 -11.54
N PHE A 32 -2.81 10.95 -12.17
CA PHE A 32 -2.53 12.38 -12.10
C PHE A 32 -2.54 12.95 -10.67
N ILE A 33 -3.44 12.46 -9.80
CA ILE A 33 -3.48 12.84 -8.38
C ILE A 33 -2.24 12.31 -7.68
N PHE A 34 -1.87 11.04 -7.94
CA PHE A 34 -0.69 10.44 -7.32
C PHE A 34 0.61 11.07 -7.77
N GLU A 35 0.76 11.51 -9.02
CA GLU A 35 1.93 12.31 -9.44
C GLU A 35 2.05 13.59 -8.61
N ARG A 36 0.95 14.30 -8.35
CA ARG A 36 0.96 15.48 -7.47
C ARG A 36 1.29 15.15 -6.02
N ILE A 37 0.79 14.04 -5.49
CA ILE A 37 1.12 13.55 -4.14
C ILE A 37 2.62 13.26 -4.03
N LYS A 38 3.20 12.61 -5.05
CA LYS A 38 4.63 12.33 -5.18
C LYS A 38 5.46 13.62 -5.21
N ASP A 39 5.09 14.57 -6.06
CA ASP A 39 5.80 15.85 -6.22
C ASP A 39 5.75 16.70 -4.96
N ALA A 40 4.65 16.66 -4.22
CA ALA A 40 4.49 17.35 -2.95
C ALA A 40 5.21 16.65 -1.76
N GLY A 41 5.82 15.47 -2.00
CA GLY A 41 6.58 14.72 -1.00
C GLY A 41 5.72 14.14 0.11
N TYR A 42 4.50 13.63 -0.23
CA TYR A 42 3.68 12.94 0.75
C TYR A 42 4.05 11.46 0.92
N LEU A 43 4.73 10.84 -0.07
CA LEU A 43 5.12 9.43 0.02
C LEU A 43 6.31 9.19 0.99
N ASP A 44 7.13 10.21 1.26
CA ASP A 44 8.31 10.10 2.10
C ASP A 44 8.10 10.52 3.57
N LEU A 45 6.84 10.74 3.99
CA LEU A 45 6.51 11.28 5.31
C LEU A 45 7.05 10.43 6.46
N LEU A 46 6.95 9.10 6.37
CA LEU A 46 7.36 8.17 7.41
C LEU A 46 8.84 7.76 7.31
N ILE A 47 9.49 8.01 6.18
CA ILE A 47 10.90 7.68 6.00
C ILE A 47 11.77 8.50 6.97
N PRO A 48 12.68 7.86 7.73
CA PRO A 48 13.59 8.56 8.63
C PRO A 48 14.43 9.64 7.91
N LYS A 49 14.75 10.71 8.64
CA LYS A 49 15.53 11.84 8.09
C LYS A 49 16.91 11.43 7.59
N GLU A 50 17.52 10.43 8.20
CA GLU A 50 18.81 9.87 7.79
C GLU A 50 18.79 9.23 6.38
N PHE A 51 17.61 8.81 5.91
CA PHE A 51 17.36 8.34 4.55
C PHE A 51 16.74 9.40 3.62
N GLY A 52 16.70 10.67 4.06
CA GLY A 52 16.21 11.78 3.26
C GLY A 52 14.70 12.04 3.35
N GLY A 53 13.98 11.29 4.18
CA GLY A 53 12.54 11.48 4.43
C GLY A 53 12.23 12.54 5.48
N LYS A 54 10.97 12.66 5.88
CA LYS A 54 10.51 13.67 6.85
C LYS A 54 10.51 13.18 8.30
N GLY A 55 10.60 11.87 8.54
CA GLY A 55 10.66 11.26 9.86
C GLY A 55 9.44 11.56 10.72
N LEU A 56 8.25 11.61 10.09
CA LEU A 56 6.98 11.79 10.79
C LEU A 56 6.45 10.46 11.34
N THR A 57 5.37 10.51 12.09
CA THR A 57 4.86 9.39 12.88
C THR A 57 3.47 8.94 12.43
N LEU A 58 2.92 7.96 13.15
CA LEU A 58 1.54 7.48 12.96
C LEU A 58 0.52 8.62 13.02
N VAL A 59 0.71 9.61 13.90
CA VAL A 59 -0.24 10.73 14.07
C VAL A 59 -0.33 11.57 12.79
N GLU A 60 0.80 11.85 12.15
CA GLU A 60 0.83 12.59 10.89
C GLU A 60 0.29 11.76 9.74
N HIS A 61 0.57 10.45 9.72
CA HIS A 61 -0.02 9.52 8.76
C HIS A 61 -1.56 9.55 8.81
N GLU A 62 -2.15 9.42 10.01
CA GLU A 62 -3.60 9.51 10.21
C GLU A 62 -4.17 10.86 9.73
N ALA A 63 -3.48 11.95 10.07
CA ALA A 63 -3.89 13.29 9.69
C ALA A 63 -3.97 13.47 8.16
N VAL A 64 -2.99 12.94 7.42
CA VAL A 64 -2.98 13.00 5.95
C VAL A 64 -4.04 12.06 5.36
N CYS A 65 -4.16 10.82 5.86
CA CYS A 65 -5.22 9.90 5.43
C CYS A 65 -6.61 10.53 5.55
N ARG A 66 -6.90 11.18 6.69
CA ARG A 66 -8.16 11.87 6.91
C ARG A 66 -8.35 13.04 5.94
N ALA A 67 -7.35 13.91 5.81
CA ALA A 67 -7.44 15.10 4.95
C ALA A 67 -7.68 14.74 3.48
N PHE A 68 -6.99 13.73 2.95
CA PHE A 68 -7.18 13.27 1.58
C PHE A 68 -8.56 12.65 1.37
N SER A 69 -9.04 11.88 2.36
CA SER A 69 -10.32 11.18 2.29
C SER A 69 -11.54 12.08 2.39
N GLU A 70 -11.40 13.31 2.88
CA GLU A 70 -12.45 14.32 2.80
C GLU A 70 -12.79 14.70 1.35
N TYR A 71 -11.90 14.38 0.39
CA TYR A 71 -12.10 14.68 -1.03
C TYR A 71 -12.08 13.44 -1.92
N SER A 72 -11.38 12.37 -1.51
CA SER A 72 -11.40 11.06 -2.17
C SER A 72 -10.98 9.96 -1.21
N ALA A 73 -11.94 9.13 -0.79
CA ALA A 73 -11.64 7.96 0.04
C ALA A 73 -10.74 6.95 -0.69
N SER A 74 -10.86 6.82 -2.02
CA SER A 74 -9.94 5.99 -2.83
C SER A 74 -8.50 6.46 -2.72
N VAL A 75 -8.25 7.76 -2.86
CA VAL A 75 -6.90 8.34 -2.75
C VAL A 75 -6.35 8.17 -1.34
N GLY A 76 -7.18 8.45 -0.31
CA GLY A 76 -6.77 8.25 1.08
C GLY A 76 -6.42 6.81 1.40
N LEU A 77 -7.19 5.84 0.88
CA LEU A 77 -6.90 4.41 1.04
C LEU A 77 -5.60 3.98 0.33
N CYS A 78 -5.40 4.41 -0.92
CA CYS A 78 -4.16 4.07 -1.65
C CYS A 78 -2.93 4.69 -0.97
N TYR A 79 -3.02 5.94 -0.49
CA TYR A 79 -1.98 6.58 0.30
C TYR A 79 -1.70 5.84 1.60
N MET A 80 -2.75 5.42 2.32
CA MET A 80 -2.62 4.61 3.53
C MET A 80 -1.87 3.31 3.24
N MET A 81 -2.26 2.58 2.18
CA MET A 81 -1.65 1.29 1.83
C MET A 81 -0.19 1.42 1.40
N HIS A 82 0.21 2.56 0.80
CA HIS A 82 1.62 2.87 0.57
C HIS A 82 2.40 2.88 1.89
N ASN A 83 1.91 3.62 2.88
CA ASN A 83 2.58 3.74 4.17
C ASN A 83 2.60 2.42 4.96
N VAL A 84 1.54 1.62 4.89
CA VAL A 84 1.50 0.28 5.52
C VAL A 84 2.58 -0.63 4.92
N GLY A 85 2.71 -0.66 3.59
CA GLY A 85 3.78 -1.40 2.92
C GLY A 85 5.17 -0.86 3.27
N LEU A 86 5.33 0.46 3.30
CA LEU A 86 6.59 1.12 3.62
C LEU A 86 7.06 0.80 5.06
N VAL A 87 6.17 0.91 6.05
CA VAL A 87 6.48 0.60 7.46
C VAL A 87 6.95 -0.84 7.61
N THR A 88 6.35 -1.79 6.90
CA THR A 88 6.80 -3.19 6.91
C THR A 88 8.28 -3.33 6.49
N VAL A 89 8.68 -2.61 5.43
CA VAL A 89 10.08 -2.59 4.98
C VAL A 89 10.97 -1.86 5.97
N LEU A 90 10.53 -0.72 6.51
CA LEU A 90 11.31 0.06 7.49
C LEU A 90 11.57 -0.70 8.79
N ASP A 91 10.60 -1.50 9.26
CA ASP A 91 10.75 -2.24 10.50
C ASP A 91 11.59 -3.53 10.32
N HIS A 92 11.36 -4.25 9.22
CA HIS A 92 11.86 -5.62 9.07
C HIS A 92 12.81 -5.86 7.91
N GLY A 93 12.90 -4.96 6.92
CA GLY A 93 13.82 -5.10 5.80
C GLY A 93 15.30 -5.17 6.26
N SER A 94 16.15 -5.84 5.51
CA SER A 94 17.61 -5.74 5.71
C SER A 94 18.06 -4.29 5.52
N ASP A 95 19.20 -3.91 6.07
CA ASP A 95 19.73 -2.54 5.92
C ASP A 95 19.90 -2.16 4.44
N ALA A 96 20.30 -3.13 3.60
CA ALA A 96 20.42 -2.93 2.16
C ALA A 96 19.06 -2.66 1.51
N LEU A 97 18.02 -3.46 1.81
CA LEU A 97 16.67 -3.30 1.28
C LEU A 97 16.03 -1.99 1.78
N LYS A 98 16.18 -1.67 3.07
CA LYS A 98 15.69 -0.40 3.64
C LYS A 98 16.26 0.79 2.90
N LYS A 99 17.59 0.81 2.74
CA LYS A 99 18.28 1.91 2.04
C LYS A 99 17.82 2.03 0.60
N GLU A 100 17.69 0.91 -0.12
CA GLU A 100 17.19 0.88 -1.49
C GLU A 100 15.78 1.47 -1.57
N ILE A 101 14.85 0.95 -0.79
CA ILE A 101 13.45 1.38 -0.85
C ILE A 101 13.26 2.82 -0.38
N CYS A 102 13.99 3.27 0.65
CA CYS A 102 13.97 4.67 1.03
C CYS A 102 14.44 5.57 -0.13
N ASN A 103 15.51 5.20 -0.83
CA ASN A 103 15.97 5.94 -2.00
C ASN A 103 14.94 5.93 -3.14
N GLU A 104 14.34 4.77 -3.43
CA GLU A 104 13.31 4.64 -4.45
C GLU A 104 12.11 5.56 -4.15
N VAL A 105 11.65 5.61 -2.91
CA VAL A 105 10.53 6.48 -2.52
C VAL A 105 10.92 7.96 -2.54
N VAL A 106 12.05 8.33 -1.92
CA VAL A 106 12.46 9.73 -1.76
C VAL A 106 12.85 10.37 -3.10
N TYR A 107 13.71 9.70 -3.86
CA TYR A 107 14.32 10.29 -5.08
C TYR A 107 13.60 9.86 -6.36
N ASN A 108 13.14 8.61 -6.45
CA ASN A 108 12.50 8.07 -7.64
C ASN A 108 10.96 8.06 -7.56
N LYS A 109 10.40 8.60 -6.45
CA LYS A 109 8.96 8.78 -6.25
C LYS A 109 8.15 7.49 -6.36
N LYS A 110 8.76 6.37 -5.98
CA LYS A 110 8.15 5.04 -6.06
C LYS A 110 7.12 4.82 -4.96
N MET A 111 6.07 4.10 -5.29
CA MET A 111 4.94 3.81 -4.41
C MET A 111 4.93 2.32 -4.02
N LEU A 112 4.62 2.04 -2.75
CA LEU A 112 4.42 0.69 -2.27
C LEU A 112 2.91 0.37 -2.15
N ALA A 113 2.60 -0.92 -2.02
CA ALA A 113 1.28 -1.42 -1.62
C ALA A 113 1.42 -2.73 -0.84
N LEU A 114 0.31 -3.19 -0.23
CA LEU A 114 0.26 -4.45 0.49
C LEU A 114 -0.56 -5.48 -0.31
N ALA A 115 -0.07 -6.72 -0.41
CA ALA A 115 -0.73 -7.82 -1.11
C ALA A 115 -0.80 -9.07 -0.23
N TYR A 116 -1.68 -9.06 0.78
CA TYR A 116 -1.84 -10.19 1.71
C TYR A 116 -3.05 -11.05 1.35
N SER A 117 -4.17 -10.43 0.99
CA SER A 117 -5.46 -11.09 0.83
C SER A 117 -5.46 -12.16 -0.27
N GLU A 118 -6.16 -13.26 -0.01
CA GLU A 118 -6.45 -14.33 -0.97
C GLU A 118 -7.96 -14.62 -0.98
N SER A 119 -8.49 -15.08 -2.10
CA SER A 119 -9.94 -15.31 -2.25
C SER A 119 -10.47 -16.35 -1.29
N GLY A 120 -9.67 -17.38 -0.98
CA GLY A 120 -10.02 -18.48 -0.12
C GLY A 120 -9.93 -18.22 1.39
N THR A 121 -9.31 -17.09 1.82
CA THR A 121 -9.01 -16.86 3.24
C THR A 121 -9.95 -15.88 3.94
N GLY A 122 -10.78 -15.15 3.18
CA GLY A 122 -11.72 -14.16 3.71
C GLY A 122 -11.01 -13.11 4.58
N THR A 123 -11.51 -12.91 5.81
CA THR A 123 -10.92 -11.96 6.76
C THR A 123 -9.63 -12.45 7.41
N ASN A 124 -9.26 -13.72 7.23
CA ASN A 124 -8.04 -14.29 7.80
C ASN A 124 -6.85 -14.12 6.85
N PHE A 125 -6.48 -12.88 6.61
CA PHE A 125 -5.41 -12.50 5.67
C PHE A 125 -4.01 -12.99 6.06
N MET A 126 -3.83 -13.50 7.29
CA MET A 126 -2.58 -14.13 7.74
C MET A 126 -2.41 -15.56 7.21
N ASN A 127 -3.46 -16.20 6.72
CA ASN A 127 -3.37 -17.49 6.07
C ASN A 127 -3.04 -17.33 4.59
N THR A 128 -2.11 -18.14 4.10
CA THR A 128 -1.73 -18.19 2.70
C THR A 128 -2.04 -19.57 2.14
N THR A 129 -2.98 -19.66 1.20
CA THR A 129 -3.49 -20.92 0.63
C THR A 129 -3.39 -20.98 -0.89
N GLU A 130 -3.28 -19.83 -1.55
CA GLU A 130 -3.29 -19.71 -3.01
C GLU A 130 -1.90 -19.43 -3.60
N ILE A 131 -0.87 -19.30 -2.74
CA ILE A 131 0.53 -19.10 -3.14
C ILE A 131 1.33 -20.37 -2.85
N THR A 132 2.20 -20.74 -3.79
CA THR A 132 3.25 -21.75 -3.60
C THR A 132 4.62 -21.12 -3.78
N VAL A 133 5.58 -21.57 -2.99
CA VAL A 133 6.97 -21.07 -3.03
C VAL A 133 7.92 -22.26 -3.14
N ASP A 134 8.81 -22.20 -4.13
CA ASP A 134 9.95 -23.13 -4.26
C ASP A 134 11.23 -22.38 -3.89
N PHE A 135 11.76 -22.70 -2.70
CA PHE A 135 12.95 -22.08 -2.14
C PHE A 135 14.22 -22.76 -2.66
N GLN A 136 14.96 -22.10 -3.53
CA GLN A 136 16.26 -22.51 -4.06
C GLN A 136 17.41 -21.91 -3.22
N GLU A 137 18.65 -22.28 -3.53
CA GLU A 137 19.83 -21.81 -2.79
C GLU A 137 20.00 -20.27 -2.82
N LYS A 138 19.74 -19.62 -3.98
CA LYS A 138 20.00 -18.19 -4.22
C LYS A 138 18.76 -17.35 -4.47
N PHE A 139 17.62 -17.97 -4.71
CA PHE A 139 16.38 -17.31 -5.07
C PHE A 139 15.18 -18.14 -4.64
N ALA A 140 13.99 -17.54 -4.68
CA ALA A 140 12.72 -18.24 -4.55
C ALA A 140 11.89 -18.08 -5.82
N LEU A 141 11.09 -19.11 -6.15
CA LEU A 141 10.11 -19.09 -7.24
C LEU A 141 8.71 -19.10 -6.65
N PHE A 142 7.90 -18.16 -7.10
CA PHE A 142 6.54 -17.96 -6.60
C PHE A 142 5.53 -18.25 -7.70
N ASN A 143 4.43 -18.93 -7.33
CA ASN A 143 3.27 -19.18 -8.18
C ASN A 143 1.99 -19.02 -7.39
N GLY A 144 0.94 -18.53 -8.03
CA GLY A 144 -0.37 -18.38 -7.43
C GLY A 144 -0.99 -17.02 -7.67
N LYS A 145 -1.79 -16.53 -6.71
CA LYS A 145 -2.47 -15.25 -6.84
C LYS A 145 -2.80 -14.60 -5.50
N LYS A 146 -2.94 -13.28 -5.53
CA LYS A 146 -3.50 -12.47 -4.45
C LYS A 146 -4.73 -11.74 -4.94
N SER A 147 -5.68 -11.52 -4.06
CA SER A 147 -6.92 -10.81 -4.35
C SER A 147 -6.96 -9.46 -3.64
N MET A 148 -7.79 -8.56 -4.14
CA MET A 148 -8.04 -7.26 -3.50
C MET A 148 -6.78 -6.44 -3.24
N VAL A 149 -5.81 -6.49 -4.18
CA VAL A 149 -4.54 -5.75 -4.07
C VAL A 149 -4.79 -4.30 -4.46
N THR A 150 -4.87 -3.43 -3.45
CA THR A 150 -5.06 -1.98 -3.63
C THR A 150 -3.91 -1.38 -4.44
N SER A 151 -4.22 -0.44 -5.33
CA SER A 151 -3.26 0.14 -6.29
C SER A 151 -2.63 -0.92 -7.20
N GLY A 152 -3.37 -1.99 -7.51
CA GLY A 152 -2.89 -3.07 -8.37
C GLY A 152 -2.51 -2.57 -9.77
N ASN A 153 -1.31 -2.90 -10.23
CA ASN A 153 -0.67 -2.42 -11.45
C ASN A 153 -0.17 -0.96 -11.45
N TYR A 154 -0.33 -0.23 -10.33
CA TYR A 154 0.06 1.18 -10.22
C TYR A 154 1.09 1.44 -9.12
N ALA A 155 1.13 0.62 -8.06
CA ALA A 155 2.24 0.66 -7.11
C ALA A 155 3.48 0.00 -7.74
N ASP A 156 4.66 0.52 -7.39
CA ASP A 156 5.94 0.01 -7.93
C ASP A 156 6.43 -1.24 -7.20
N TYR A 157 6.00 -1.42 -5.94
CA TYR A 157 6.39 -2.53 -5.08
C TYR A 157 5.21 -3.04 -4.25
N TYR A 158 5.11 -4.36 -4.08
CA TYR A 158 4.06 -5.02 -3.31
C TYR A 158 4.66 -5.85 -2.18
N VAL A 159 4.38 -5.48 -0.93
CA VAL A 159 4.70 -6.33 0.22
C VAL A 159 3.72 -7.48 0.25
N THR A 160 4.23 -8.68 0.04
CA THR A 160 3.42 -9.89 -0.15
C THR A 160 3.72 -10.92 0.94
N LEU A 161 2.66 -11.42 1.58
CA LEU A 161 2.76 -12.53 2.53
C LEU A 161 2.63 -13.86 1.78
N VAL A 162 3.58 -14.77 2.01
CA VAL A 162 3.67 -16.07 1.34
C VAL A 162 3.88 -17.20 2.34
N PRO A 163 3.54 -18.47 2.01
CA PRO A 163 3.82 -19.60 2.91
C PRO A 163 5.32 -19.86 2.99
N TYR A 164 5.76 -20.34 4.16
CA TYR A 164 7.12 -20.84 4.37
C TYR A 164 7.19 -22.39 4.29
N LYS A 165 8.37 -22.95 4.41
CA LYS A 165 8.63 -24.41 4.34
C LYS A 165 7.94 -25.20 5.45
N ILE A 166 7.70 -24.57 6.60
CA ILE A 166 7.04 -25.17 7.76
C ILE A 166 5.57 -24.81 7.73
N VAL A 167 4.70 -25.80 7.84
CA VAL A 167 3.24 -25.59 7.83
C VAL A 167 2.81 -24.63 8.94
N GLY A 168 2.06 -23.59 8.55
CA GLY A 168 1.59 -22.55 9.47
C GLY A 168 2.55 -21.37 9.63
N GLU A 169 3.78 -21.48 9.13
CA GLU A 169 4.71 -20.34 9.07
C GLU A 169 4.60 -19.62 7.72
N THR A 170 4.92 -18.33 7.73
CA THR A 170 4.89 -17.47 6.55
C THR A 170 6.14 -16.61 6.45
N GLU A 171 6.38 -16.07 5.27
CA GLU A 171 7.40 -15.04 5.02
C GLU A 171 6.79 -13.81 4.35
N GLN A 172 7.47 -12.70 4.46
CA GLN A 172 7.15 -11.49 3.70
C GLN A 172 8.21 -11.24 2.63
N TRP A 173 7.73 -10.88 1.45
CA TRP A 173 8.58 -10.57 0.30
C TRP A 173 8.12 -9.30 -0.38
N LEU A 174 9.07 -8.54 -0.90
CA LEU A 174 8.80 -7.36 -1.72
C LEU A 174 8.79 -7.76 -3.19
N PHE A 175 7.65 -7.64 -3.86
CA PHE A 175 7.48 -7.95 -5.28
C PHE A 175 7.54 -6.67 -6.12
N PRO A 176 8.63 -6.43 -6.88
CA PRO A 176 8.69 -5.30 -7.80
C PRO A 176 7.69 -5.46 -8.97
N LEU A 177 6.95 -4.41 -9.31
CA LEU A 177 5.91 -4.41 -10.35
C LEU A 177 6.38 -5.00 -11.69
N HIS A 178 7.58 -4.63 -12.13
CA HIS A 178 8.10 -5.03 -13.43
C HIS A 178 8.85 -6.37 -13.42
N SER A 179 8.69 -7.18 -12.38
CA SER A 179 9.28 -8.52 -12.35
C SER A 179 8.60 -9.45 -13.33
N ASN A 180 9.39 -10.23 -14.08
CA ASN A 180 8.86 -11.26 -14.97
C ASN A 180 8.01 -12.26 -14.18
N GLY A 181 6.80 -12.52 -14.65
CA GLY A 181 5.86 -13.43 -14.01
C GLY A 181 4.87 -12.75 -13.06
N LEU A 182 4.90 -11.44 -12.91
CA LEU A 182 3.92 -10.66 -12.15
C LEU A 182 2.98 -9.94 -13.12
N THR A 183 1.66 -10.13 -12.96
CA THR A 183 0.64 -9.47 -13.78
C THR A 183 -0.58 -9.10 -12.93
N PHE A 184 -1.36 -8.13 -13.39
CA PHE A 184 -2.55 -7.64 -12.68
C PHE A 184 -3.77 -7.66 -13.59
N SER A 185 -4.91 -8.10 -13.05
CA SER A 185 -6.20 -8.12 -13.75
C SER A 185 -7.09 -6.98 -13.24
N THR A 186 -6.83 -5.77 -13.69
CA THR A 186 -7.54 -4.56 -13.20
C THR A 186 -9.06 -4.62 -13.41
N SER A 187 -9.52 -5.34 -14.45
CA SER A 187 -10.95 -5.58 -14.72
C SER A 187 -11.65 -6.43 -13.66
N THR A 188 -10.94 -7.09 -12.74
CA THR A 188 -11.54 -7.85 -11.64
C THR A 188 -12.04 -6.92 -10.52
N TRP A 189 -11.64 -5.64 -10.51
CA TRP A 189 -12.12 -4.68 -9.54
C TRP A 189 -13.43 -4.03 -10.02
N ASN A 190 -14.49 -4.26 -9.26
CA ASN A 190 -15.82 -3.67 -9.49
C ASN A 190 -16.48 -3.30 -8.14
N GLY A 191 -15.87 -2.38 -7.40
CA GLY A 191 -16.38 -1.92 -6.11
C GLY A 191 -17.60 -1.02 -6.24
N LEU A 192 -18.52 -1.09 -5.28
CA LEU A 192 -19.65 -0.16 -5.16
C LEU A 192 -19.16 1.25 -4.80
N GLY A 193 -18.20 1.36 -3.88
CA GLY A 193 -17.52 2.58 -3.49
C GLY A 193 -16.01 2.44 -3.62
N MET A 194 -15.28 3.53 -3.46
CA MET A 194 -13.81 3.61 -3.63
C MET A 194 -13.36 3.01 -4.98
N ARG A 195 -14.10 3.29 -6.04
CA ARG A 195 -13.95 2.63 -7.35
C ARG A 195 -12.58 2.85 -7.95
N SER A 196 -11.98 3.99 -7.71
CA SER A 196 -10.66 4.36 -8.24
C SER A 196 -9.46 3.86 -7.43
N ASN A 197 -9.64 3.02 -6.40
CA ASN A 197 -8.50 2.43 -5.68
C ASN A 197 -7.88 1.21 -6.38
N VAL A 198 -8.58 0.65 -7.37
CA VAL A 198 -8.17 -0.51 -8.17
C VAL A 198 -7.62 -1.65 -7.30
N SER A 199 -8.48 -2.18 -6.42
CA SER A 199 -8.16 -3.35 -5.59
C SER A 199 -8.37 -4.65 -6.39
N CYS A 200 -7.48 -4.94 -7.32
CA CYS A 200 -7.62 -6.02 -8.28
C CYS A 200 -6.86 -7.31 -7.91
N GLU A 201 -7.00 -8.33 -8.74
CA GLU A 201 -6.25 -9.58 -8.61
C GLU A 201 -4.82 -9.40 -9.14
N MET A 202 -3.84 -9.91 -8.38
CA MET A 202 -2.44 -10.05 -8.73
C MET A 202 -2.14 -11.52 -9.03
N CYS A 203 -1.72 -11.82 -10.26
CA CYS A 203 -1.34 -13.16 -10.70
C CYS A 203 0.18 -13.29 -10.72
N ILE A 204 0.66 -14.44 -10.22
CA ILE A 204 2.08 -14.76 -10.04
C ILE A 204 2.35 -16.06 -10.79
N ASN A 205 3.22 -16.01 -11.80
CA ASN A 205 3.56 -17.16 -12.64
C ASN A 205 5.08 -17.29 -12.80
N ASN A 206 5.68 -18.23 -12.07
CA ASN A 206 7.13 -18.45 -12.06
C ASN A 206 7.94 -17.16 -11.75
N LEU A 207 7.40 -16.31 -10.87
CA LEU A 207 8.10 -15.12 -10.42
C LEU A 207 9.36 -15.53 -9.67
N LYS A 208 10.52 -15.12 -10.17
CA LYS A 208 11.82 -15.40 -9.57
C LYS A 208 12.35 -14.17 -8.86
N LEU A 209 12.60 -14.27 -7.56
CA LEU A 209 13.19 -13.19 -6.77
C LEU A 209 14.40 -13.69 -5.96
N ASP A 210 15.42 -12.86 -5.92
CA ASP A 210 16.59 -13.01 -5.03
C ASP A 210 16.18 -12.80 -3.57
N TYR A 211 16.89 -13.43 -2.62
CA TYR A 211 16.67 -13.26 -1.18
C TYR A 211 16.89 -11.83 -0.67
N HIS A 212 17.47 -10.96 -1.47
CA HIS A 212 17.51 -9.53 -1.19
C HIS A 212 16.12 -8.93 -0.96
N TYR A 213 15.10 -9.40 -1.69
CA TYR A 213 13.72 -8.95 -1.57
C TYR A 213 12.92 -9.61 -0.44
N ARG A 214 13.51 -10.52 0.34
CA ARG A 214 12.86 -11.06 1.53
C ARG A 214 12.86 -10.02 2.65
N ILE A 215 11.70 -9.79 3.26
CA ILE A 215 11.52 -8.86 4.36
C ILE A 215 11.59 -9.64 5.66
N GLY A 216 12.62 -9.35 6.48
CA GLY A 216 12.79 -9.89 7.82
C GLY A 216 13.31 -11.33 7.90
N ALA A 217 13.04 -11.99 9.02
CA ALA A 217 13.54 -13.32 9.35
C ALA A 217 12.67 -14.43 8.74
N GLU A 218 13.30 -15.55 8.42
CA GLU A 218 12.66 -16.76 7.88
C GLU A 218 11.54 -17.27 8.79
N GLY A 219 10.41 -17.64 8.17
CA GLY A 219 9.25 -18.21 8.86
C GLY A 219 8.50 -17.24 9.78
N LYS A 220 8.87 -15.95 9.83
CA LYS A 220 8.34 -14.95 10.77
C LYS A 220 7.35 -13.95 10.13
N GLY A 221 6.83 -14.26 8.96
CA GLY A 221 5.97 -13.34 8.22
C GLY A 221 4.73 -12.90 8.99
N ASN A 222 4.02 -13.81 9.66
CA ASN A 222 2.83 -13.48 10.47
C ASN A 222 3.17 -12.62 11.70
N GLU A 223 4.32 -12.87 12.33
CA GLU A 223 4.79 -12.09 13.47
C GLU A 223 5.17 -10.67 13.02
N GLN A 224 5.91 -10.56 11.94
CA GLN A 224 6.33 -9.28 11.35
C GLN A 224 5.15 -8.48 10.78
N ALA A 225 4.11 -9.13 10.29
CA ALA A 225 2.90 -8.48 9.82
C ALA A 225 2.10 -7.74 10.92
N GLN A 226 2.48 -7.90 12.19
CA GLN A 226 1.85 -7.15 13.30
C GLN A 226 2.35 -5.72 13.41
N SER A 227 3.58 -5.42 12.97
CA SER A 227 4.15 -4.06 13.12
C SER A 227 3.42 -3.00 12.31
N PRO A 228 2.99 -3.21 11.06
CA PRO A 228 2.21 -2.22 10.32
C PRO A 228 0.72 -2.14 10.72
N VAL A 229 0.22 -3.04 11.58
CA VAL A 229 -1.20 -3.08 11.99
C VAL A 229 -1.70 -1.75 12.57
N PRO A 230 -0.97 -1.03 13.44
CA PRO A 230 -1.41 0.28 13.90
C PRO A 230 -1.61 1.28 12.77
N PHE A 231 -0.72 1.31 11.77
CA PHE A 231 -0.83 2.19 10.60
C PHE A 231 -2.02 1.81 9.71
N PHE A 232 -2.28 0.50 9.58
CA PHE A 232 -3.43 0.01 8.84
C PHE A 232 -4.75 0.36 9.52
N ILE A 233 -4.92 0.00 10.81
CA ILE A 233 -6.20 0.16 11.53
C ILE A 233 -6.52 1.65 11.74
N ASN A 234 -5.58 2.42 12.24
CA ASN A 234 -5.80 3.85 12.50
C ASN A 234 -5.89 4.64 11.19
N GLY A 235 -5.08 4.27 10.17
CA GLY A 235 -5.18 4.85 8.84
C GLY A 235 -6.54 4.60 8.20
N LEU A 236 -7.08 3.38 8.32
CA LEU A 236 -8.42 3.04 7.82
C LEU A 236 -9.52 3.81 8.58
N ALA A 237 -9.42 3.92 9.90
CA ALA A 237 -10.32 4.75 10.71
C ALA A 237 -10.27 6.22 10.28
N ALA A 238 -9.08 6.74 9.99
CA ALA A 238 -8.90 8.10 9.50
C ALA A 238 -9.52 8.30 8.10
N VAL A 239 -9.37 7.33 7.18
CA VAL A 239 -10.01 7.34 5.86
C VAL A 239 -11.52 7.42 5.98
N TYR A 240 -12.15 6.57 6.77
CA TYR A 240 -13.61 6.59 6.95
C TYR A 240 -14.09 7.82 7.73
N SER A 241 -13.29 8.34 8.66
CA SER A 241 -13.59 9.59 9.37
C SER A 241 -13.58 10.79 8.40
N GLY A 242 -12.62 10.85 7.47
CA GLY A 242 -12.57 11.85 6.41
C GLY A 242 -13.78 11.79 5.49
N LEU A 243 -14.13 10.59 5.02
CA LEU A 243 -15.33 10.37 4.20
C LEU A 243 -16.61 10.78 4.94
N SER A 244 -16.73 10.43 6.22
CA SER A 244 -17.90 10.79 7.04
C SER A 244 -18.01 12.31 7.20
N GLN A 245 -16.89 13.01 7.38
CA GLN A 245 -16.85 14.47 7.44
C GLN A 245 -17.33 15.09 6.12
N ALA A 246 -16.88 14.57 4.98
CA ALA A 246 -17.30 15.06 3.66
C ALA A 246 -18.81 14.89 3.43
N ILE A 247 -19.39 13.75 3.85
CA ILE A 247 -20.84 13.50 3.76
C ILE A 247 -21.61 14.47 4.64
N LEU A 248 -21.11 14.71 5.85
CA LEU A 248 -21.73 15.66 6.79
C LEU A 248 -21.73 17.08 6.21
N ASP A 249 -20.58 17.55 5.70
CA ASP A 249 -20.44 18.86 5.11
C ASP A 249 -21.38 19.03 3.89
N ASP A 250 -21.45 18.04 3.00
CA ASP A 250 -22.35 18.07 1.83
C ASP A 250 -23.84 18.10 2.24
N SER A 251 -24.19 17.47 3.37
CA SER A 251 -25.57 17.44 3.88
C SER A 251 -26.01 18.75 4.52
N TYR A 252 -25.07 19.55 5.05
CA TYR A 252 -25.38 20.86 5.65
C TYR A 252 -25.53 21.98 4.62
N TYR A 253 -24.95 21.85 3.44
CA TYR A 253 -24.93 22.91 2.43
C TYR A 253 -25.92 22.66 1.26
N LYS A 254 -26.78 21.63 1.38
CA LYS A 254 -27.90 21.36 0.47
C LYS A 254 -29.23 21.68 1.15
#